data_74c27e936a886457acc93465e03a0b67
#
_entry.id   74c27e936a886457acc93465e03a0b67
#
_cell.length_a   1.000
_cell.length_b   1.000
_cell.length_c   1.000
_cell.angle_alpha   90.00
_cell.angle_beta   90.00
_cell.angle_gamma   90.00
#
_symmetry.space_group_name_H-M   'P 1'
#
loop_
_entity.id
_entity.type
_entity.pdbx_description
1 polymer ?
#
loop_
_entity_poly.entity_id
_entity_poly.type
_entity_poly.pdbx_seq_one_letter_code
_entity_poly.pdbx_strand_id
1 'polypeptide(L)'
;HVYVDEKLPEGDYSLEGYTRYLFHNDTTGILSAHKIRVVTNIAQNNQRTDRGEESNLRFDLFPEGGNLISGLSSRLAFKATGGKGYPVDVEGTLYEDDNPTTTFKSFHDGMGFFFFTPSAGKKYHIELKDGKIYSLPEIYLQGMTLRLSRQDKDGLEFVISQTDGLPKQEIYLLGQMRGMVCCVAKGKLKDNLKIKIPFTEFAYQGIVEFTLFDKTMQPVAERLVYVYPEKKLNISIEPEKDNYALREKATLNIKVTDGNGKPVQANLGISVFDKAYLNPAAPMNILTHCYLSSQIRGKIHNPVYYFDEGNKDRIQAMDILLLTQGWRRYIRSVYNPVCQGDIFLSDEISGIQTIGSKKKSKETQSTEQLIQVSGAEDNSTFVWADS
;
A
#
# COMPACT_ATOMS: atom_id res chain seq x y z
N HIS A 1 21.43 12.40 -6.20
CA HIS A 1 21.36 13.73 -5.55
C HIS A 1 20.58 14.67 -6.46
N VAL A 2 19.57 15.35 -5.92
CA VAL A 2 18.86 16.43 -6.60
C VAL A 2 19.48 17.75 -6.16
N TYR A 3 19.93 18.54 -7.12
CA TYR A 3 20.45 19.89 -6.84
C TYR A 3 19.28 20.86 -6.83
N VAL A 4 19.09 21.56 -5.72
CA VAL A 4 18.07 22.62 -5.61
C VAL A 4 18.73 23.96 -5.96
N ASP A 5 18.25 24.61 -7.01
CA ASP A 5 18.73 25.95 -7.41
C ASP A 5 18.35 26.97 -6.33
N GLU A 6 19.27 27.87 -5.99
CA GLU A 6 19.03 28.97 -5.04
C GLU A 6 17.89 29.92 -5.48
N LYS A 7 17.49 29.86 -6.75
CA LYS A 7 16.38 30.65 -7.32
C LYS A 7 15.02 29.97 -7.18
N LEU A 8 14.98 28.73 -6.62
CA LEU A 8 13.72 28.03 -6.46
C LEU A 8 12.88 28.74 -5.38
N PRO A 9 11.67 29.25 -5.69
CA PRO A 9 10.83 29.93 -4.71
C PRO A 9 10.42 29.00 -3.56
N GLU A 10 10.04 29.59 -2.43
CA GLU A 10 9.38 28.81 -1.39
C GLU A 10 8.11 28.18 -1.90
N GLY A 11 7.90 26.89 -1.55
CA GLY A 11 6.70 26.17 -1.98
C GLY A 11 6.80 24.68 -1.82
N ASP A 12 5.70 24.00 -2.15
CA ASP A 12 5.63 22.55 -2.22
C ASP A 12 5.90 22.11 -3.66
N TYR A 13 6.88 21.25 -3.82
CA TYR A 13 7.30 20.69 -5.10
C TYR A 13 7.10 19.17 -5.10
N SER A 14 6.84 18.61 -6.27
CA SER A 14 6.81 17.17 -6.49
C SER A 14 8.04 16.76 -7.30
N LEU A 15 8.84 15.87 -6.76
CA LEU A 15 9.90 15.20 -7.50
C LEU A 15 9.34 13.88 -8.01
N GLU A 16 9.20 13.76 -9.32
CA GLU A 16 8.63 12.58 -9.97
C GLU A 16 9.72 11.84 -10.75
N GLY A 17 9.92 10.58 -10.39
CA GLY A 17 10.81 9.67 -11.10
C GLY A 17 10.00 8.70 -11.95
N TYR A 18 10.32 8.60 -13.24
CA TYR A 18 9.68 7.66 -14.15
C TYR A 18 10.73 7.00 -15.06
N THR A 19 10.44 5.78 -15.47
CA THR A 19 11.24 5.07 -16.46
C THR A 19 10.49 5.02 -17.80
N ARG A 20 11.23 4.90 -18.91
CA ARG A 20 10.64 4.77 -20.24
C ARG A 20 9.69 3.58 -20.35
N TYR A 21 9.89 2.56 -19.54
CA TYR A 21 9.07 1.35 -19.49
C TYR A 21 7.65 1.61 -18.94
N LEU A 22 7.48 2.63 -18.11
CA LEU A 22 6.18 3.00 -17.52
C LEU A 22 5.20 3.56 -18.54
N PHE A 23 5.69 4.07 -19.68
CA PHE A 23 4.83 4.62 -20.74
C PHE A 23 4.30 3.56 -21.73
N HIS A 24 4.83 2.33 -21.68
CA HIS A 24 4.47 1.26 -22.62
C HIS A 24 3.41 0.30 -22.08
N ASN A 25 3.28 0.22 -20.77
CA ASN A 25 2.23 -0.57 -20.11
C ASN A 25 1.16 0.39 -19.61
N ASP A 26 0.09 0.48 -20.42
CA ASP A 26 -1.07 1.31 -20.15
C ASP A 26 -1.56 1.13 -18.71
N THR A 27 -2.00 2.25 -18.16
CA THR A 27 -2.64 2.44 -16.87
C THR A 27 -1.74 2.61 -15.65
N THR A 28 -1.79 3.82 -15.12
CA THR A 28 -1.28 4.19 -13.80
C THR A 28 0.22 4.00 -13.63
N GLY A 29 1.00 4.69 -14.44
CA GLY A 29 2.43 4.81 -14.26
C GLY A 29 2.76 5.06 -12.81
N ILE A 30 3.49 4.14 -12.19
CA ILE A 30 3.96 4.31 -10.82
C ILE A 30 5.04 5.35 -10.88
N LEU A 31 4.63 6.57 -10.64
CA LEU A 31 5.54 7.65 -10.36
C LEU A 31 6.00 7.46 -8.92
N SER A 32 7.29 7.28 -8.73
CA SER A 32 7.86 7.55 -7.43
C SER A 32 7.82 9.07 -7.24
N ALA A 33 6.77 9.55 -6.58
CA ALA A 33 6.60 10.98 -6.31
C ALA A 33 7.02 11.28 -4.88
N HIS A 34 8.05 12.11 -4.73
CA HIS A 34 8.45 12.65 -3.44
C HIS A 34 8.06 14.13 -3.36
N LYS A 35 7.27 14.49 -2.35
CA LYS A 35 7.00 15.90 -2.08
C LYS A 35 8.17 16.52 -1.33
N ILE A 36 8.70 17.59 -1.86
CA ILE A 36 9.77 18.39 -1.26
C ILE A 36 9.19 19.76 -0.96
N ARG A 37 9.36 20.22 0.27
CA ARG A 37 9.02 21.59 0.62
C ARG A 37 10.30 22.44 0.68
N VAL A 38 10.34 23.48 -0.10
CA VAL A 38 11.39 24.49 -0.08
C VAL A 38 10.96 25.62 0.86
N VAL A 39 11.75 25.88 1.90
CA VAL A 39 11.47 26.90 2.91
C VAL A 39 12.75 27.72 3.17
N THR A 40 12.60 29.02 3.35
CA THR A 40 13.72 29.90 3.71
C THR A 40 13.98 29.91 5.23
N ASN A 41 12.97 29.54 6.04
CA ASN A 41 13.13 29.49 7.50
C ASN A 41 12.38 28.30 8.10
N ILE A 42 13.12 27.36 8.67
CA ILE A 42 12.58 26.11 9.28
C ILE A 42 11.73 26.41 10.53
N ALA A 43 12.04 27.50 11.27
CA ALA A 43 11.37 27.79 12.53
C ALA A 43 9.91 28.29 12.41
N GLN A 44 9.52 28.81 11.26
CA GLN A 44 8.18 29.41 11.05
C GLN A 44 7.10 28.45 10.52
N ASN A 45 7.44 27.20 10.21
CA ASN A 45 6.59 26.34 9.37
C ASN A 45 5.79 25.26 10.11
N ASN A 46 5.65 25.34 11.43
CA ASN A 46 4.95 24.33 12.22
C ASN A 46 3.41 24.51 12.29
N GLN A 47 2.83 25.46 11.56
CA GLN A 47 1.38 25.71 11.60
C GLN A 47 0.81 26.02 10.21
N ARG A 48 0.64 24.99 9.38
CA ARG A 48 -0.43 24.99 8.36
C ARG A 48 -0.98 23.58 8.21
N THR A 49 -1.98 23.26 9.01
CA THR A 49 -2.98 22.26 8.63
C THR A 49 -3.78 22.86 7.48
N ASP A 50 -3.29 22.70 6.26
CA ASP A 50 -4.06 22.99 5.06
C ASP A 50 -5.21 21.97 4.98
N ARG A 51 -6.33 22.31 5.60
CA ARG A 51 -7.64 21.72 5.26
C ARG A 51 -7.91 22.18 3.83
N GLY A 52 -7.74 21.25 2.87
CA GLY A 52 -7.91 21.53 1.45
C GLY A 52 -9.31 22.03 1.15
N GLU A 53 -9.39 22.95 0.19
CA GLU A 53 -10.66 23.38 -0.38
C GLU A 53 -11.45 22.16 -0.85
N GLU A 54 -12.71 22.07 -0.43
CA GLU A 54 -13.66 20.99 -0.75
C GLU A 54 -14.05 20.92 -2.23
N SER A 55 -13.53 21.83 -3.08
CA SER A 55 -14.01 22.03 -4.44
C SER A 55 -13.76 20.89 -5.41
N ASN A 56 -12.83 19.96 -5.12
CA ASN A 56 -12.50 18.83 -5.99
C ASN A 56 -12.47 17.51 -5.21
N LEU A 57 -13.64 17.08 -4.70
CA LEU A 57 -13.79 15.79 -4.07
C LEU A 57 -13.68 14.67 -5.13
N ARG A 58 -12.74 13.78 -4.94
CA ARG A 58 -12.62 12.51 -5.65
C ARG A 58 -13.19 11.40 -4.77
N PHE A 59 -14.10 10.62 -5.33
CA PHE A 59 -14.74 9.50 -4.67
C PHE A 59 -14.58 8.25 -5.52
N ASP A 60 -13.81 7.30 -5.03
CA ASP A 60 -13.50 6.05 -5.75
C ASP A 60 -14.16 4.86 -5.05
N LEU A 61 -14.61 3.88 -5.84
CA LEU A 61 -15.31 2.67 -5.40
C LEU A 61 -14.48 1.42 -5.71
N PHE A 62 -14.44 0.49 -4.76
CA PHE A 62 -13.59 -0.69 -4.77
C PHE A 62 -14.37 -1.94 -4.39
N PRO A 63 -14.90 -2.71 -5.36
CA PRO A 63 -15.54 -3.99 -5.08
C PRO A 63 -14.56 -4.99 -4.48
N GLU A 64 -14.90 -5.60 -3.35
CA GLU A 64 -14.07 -6.65 -2.76
C GLU A 64 -13.92 -7.83 -3.72
N GLY A 65 -12.68 -8.26 -3.94
CA GLY A 65 -12.35 -9.30 -4.92
C GLY A 65 -12.24 -8.84 -6.36
N GLY A 66 -12.50 -7.55 -6.66
CA GLY A 66 -12.24 -6.90 -7.95
C GLY A 66 -13.46 -6.56 -8.79
N ASN A 67 -14.54 -7.34 -8.77
CA ASN A 67 -15.70 -7.13 -9.63
C ASN A 67 -17.03 -7.15 -8.86
N LEU A 68 -18.00 -6.37 -9.33
CA LEU A 68 -19.40 -6.50 -8.93
C LEU A 68 -20.09 -7.56 -9.81
N ILE A 69 -20.71 -8.55 -9.18
CA ILE A 69 -21.39 -9.64 -9.89
C ILE A 69 -22.87 -9.65 -9.50
N SER A 70 -23.74 -9.63 -10.52
CA SER A 70 -25.18 -9.65 -10.32
C SER A 70 -25.63 -10.89 -9.54
N GLY A 71 -26.51 -10.69 -8.56
CA GLY A 71 -27.03 -11.74 -7.70
C GLY A 71 -26.10 -12.18 -6.57
N LEU A 72 -24.84 -11.71 -6.54
CA LEU A 72 -23.88 -12.05 -5.49
C LEU A 72 -23.69 -10.90 -4.51
N SER A 73 -23.75 -11.18 -3.21
CA SER A 73 -23.52 -10.20 -2.17
C SER A 73 -22.06 -9.69 -2.23
N SER A 74 -21.90 -8.40 -2.39
CA SER A 74 -20.61 -7.72 -2.47
C SER A 74 -20.41 -6.76 -1.32
N ARG A 75 -19.18 -6.64 -0.83
CA ARG A 75 -18.72 -5.56 0.03
C ARG A 75 -18.07 -4.52 -0.88
N LEU A 76 -18.71 -3.38 -1.01
CA LEU A 76 -18.20 -2.26 -1.83
C LEU A 76 -17.54 -1.25 -0.92
N ALA A 77 -16.22 -1.19 -0.99
CA ALA A 77 -15.46 -0.18 -0.27
C ALA A 77 -15.37 1.12 -1.08
N PHE A 78 -15.12 2.22 -0.38
CA PHE A 78 -14.96 3.53 -0.99
C PHE A 78 -13.84 4.32 -0.31
N LYS A 79 -13.28 5.27 -1.06
CA LYS A 79 -12.32 6.24 -0.57
C LYS A 79 -12.62 7.62 -1.14
N ALA A 80 -12.70 8.60 -0.25
CA ALA A 80 -12.91 10.00 -0.60
C ALA A 80 -11.67 10.83 -0.29
N THR A 81 -11.22 11.62 -1.26
CA THR A 81 -10.06 12.52 -1.12
C THR A 81 -10.36 13.89 -1.74
N GLY A 82 -9.89 14.94 -1.08
CA GLY A 82 -9.97 16.30 -1.60
C GLY A 82 -8.93 16.59 -2.69
N GLY A 83 -9.01 17.74 -3.30
CA GLY A 83 -8.17 18.17 -4.43
C GLY A 83 -6.66 18.09 -4.19
N LYS A 84 -6.21 18.18 -2.94
CA LYS A 84 -4.79 18.02 -2.57
C LYS A 84 -4.42 16.58 -2.17
N GLY A 85 -5.34 15.61 -2.34
CA GLY A 85 -5.14 14.20 -1.99
C GLY A 85 -5.23 13.89 -0.50
N TYR A 86 -5.74 14.81 0.33
CA TYR A 86 -6.05 14.55 1.74
C TYR A 86 -7.37 13.81 1.89
N PRO A 87 -7.52 12.92 2.90
CA PRO A 87 -8.79 12.26 3.18
C PRO A 87 -9.89 13.27 3.50
N VAL A 88 -11.10 12.97 3.05
CA VAL A 88 -12.31 13.73 3.35
C VAL A 88 -13.39 12.76 3.79
N ASP A 89 -13.94 12.96 4.98
CA ASP A 89 -15.06 12.14 5.45
C ASP A 89 -16.34 12.47 4.68
N VAL A 90 -17.03 11.43 4.26
CA VAL A 90 -18.25 11.53 3.47
C VAL A 90 -19.35 10.64 4.04
N GLU A 91 -20.59 11.06 3.79
CA GLU A 91 -21.79 10.26 4.01
C GLU A 91 -22.60 10.27 2.71
N GLY A 92 -23.27 9.16 2.41
CA GLY A 92 -24.05 9.07 1.20
C GLY A 92 -25.07 7.94 1.25
N THR A 93 -25.82 7.82 0.16
CA THR A 93 -26.86 6.82 -0.04
C THR A 93 -26.66 6.14 -1.39
N LEU A 94 -26.78 4.83 -1.40
CA LEU A 94 -26.89 4.04 -2.62
C LEU A 94 -28.36 4.01 -3.07
N TYR A 95 -28.58 4.30 -4.35
CA TYR A 95 -29.89 4.23 -4.99
C TYR A 95 -29.94 3.09 -6.00
N GLU A 96 -31.08 2.43 -6.08
CA GLU A 96 -31.45 1.45 -7.09
C GLU A 96 -32.69 1.97 -7.82
N ASP A 97 -32.62 2.25 -9.12
CA ASP A 97 -33.72 2.83 -9.93
C ASP A 97 -34.40 4.01 -9.19
N ASP A 98 -33.61 4.96 -8.70
CA ASP A 98 -34.00 6.15 -7.93
C ASP A 98 -34.63 5.87 -6.55
N ASN A 99 -34.62 4.64 -6.08
CA ASN A 99 -35.03 4.30 -4.70
C ASN A 99 -33.82 4.18 -3.78
N PRO A 100 -33.80 4.83 -2.62
CA PRO A 100 -32.73 4.68 -1.65
C PRO A 100 -32.71 3.28 -1.05
N THR A 101 -31.54 2.64 -1.04
CA THR A 101 -31.40 1.26 -0.54
C THR A 101 -30.50 1.14 0.68
N THR A 102 -29.35 1.80 0.66
CA THR A 102 -28.34 1.66 1.71
C THR A 102 -27.66 2.99 1.97
N THR A 103 -27.60 3.41 3.23
CA THR A 103 -26.82 4.57 3.66
C THR A 103 -25.45 4.11 4.14
N PHE A 104 -24.44 4.95 3.95
CA PHE A 104 -23.07 4.68 4.40
C PHE A 104 -22.37 5.96 4.85
N LYS A 105 -21.28 5.79 5.61
CA LYS A 105 -20.40 6.89 6.04
C LYS A 105 -18.96 6.42 6.12
N SER A 106 -18.03 7.35 6.04
CA SER A 106 -16.62 7.10 6.29
C SER A 106 -16.39 6.54 7.69
N PHE A 107 -15.50 5.58 7.79
CA PHE A 107 -15.05 4.99 9.03
C PHE A 107 -13.72 5.58 9.49
N HIS A 108 -12.75 5.72 8.56
CA HIS A 108 -11.42 6.24 8.84
C HIS A 108 -10.79 6.83 7.58
N ASP A 109 -10.21 8.03 7.69
CA ASP A 109 -9.48 8.71 6.61
C ASP A 109 -10.25 8.73 5.27
N GLY A 110 -11.53 9.11 5.30
CA GLY A 110 -12.38 9.17 4.11
C GLY A 110 -12.72 7.80 3.52
N MET A 111 -12.36 6.71 4.19
CA MET A 111 -12.61 5.34 3.72
C MET A 111 -13.75 4.68 4.51
N GLY A 112 -14.47 3.81 3.84
CA GLY A 112 -15.54 3.00 4.42
C GLY A 112 -15.98 1.90 3.48
N PHE A 113 -17.03 1.19 3.84
CA PHE A 113 -17.66 0.19 2.98
C PHE A 113 -19.14 0.02 3.32
N PHE A 114 -19.86 -0.57 2.41
CA PHE A 114 -21.21 -1.07 2.63
C PHE A 114 -21.44 -2.37 1.86
N PHE A 115 -22.47 -3.10 2.26
CA PHE A 115 -22.88 -4.33 1.57
C PHE A 115 -24.09 -4.07 0.68
N PHE A 116 -24.09 -4.66 -0.49
CA PHE A 116 -25.27 -4.73 -1.32
C PHE A 116 -25.18 -5.93 -2.29
N THR A 117 -26.31 -6.29 -2.89
CA THR A 117 -26.40 -7.35 -3.88
C THR A 117 -26.92 -6.72 -5.17
N PRO A 118 -26.07 -6.50 -6.18
CA PRO A 118 -26.51 -5.92 -7.45
C PRO A 118 -27.45 -6.87 -8.19
N SER A 119 -28.49 -6.34 -8.80
CA SER A 119 -29.46 -7.08 -9.62
C SER A 119 -29.28 -6.76 -11.09
N ALA A 120 -29.49 -7.75 -11.96
CA ALA A 120 -29.40 -7.57 -13.42
C ALA A 120 -30.45 -6.57 -13.91
N GLY A 121 -30.04 -5.67 -14.83
CA GLY A 121 -30.94 -4.70 -15.45
C GLY A 121 -31.32 -3.51 -14.60
N LYS A 122 -30.83 -3.42 -13.36
CA LYS A 122 -31.03 -2.29 -12.48
C LYS A 122 -29.96 -1.21 -12.67
N LYS A 123 -30.36 0.05 -12.45
CA LYS A 123 -29.45 1.19 -12.45
C LYS A 123 -29.08 1.55 -11.03
N TYR A 124 -27.80 1.78 -10.80
CA TYR A 124 -27.28 2.15 -9.48
C TYR A 124 -26.50 3.43 -9.54
N HIS A 125 -26.70 4.28 -8.55
CA HIS A 125 -25.84 5.45 -8.33
C HIS A 125 -25.70 5.72 -6.83
N ILE A 126 -24.67 6.47 -6.47
CA ILE A 126 -24.42 6.95 -5.13
C ILE A 126 -24.64 8.45 -5.12
N GLU A 127 -25.42 8.93 -4.17
CA GLU A 127 -25.56 10.35 -3.88
C GLU A 127 -24.93 10.65 -2.52
N LEU A 128 -23.95 11.55 -2.49
CA LEU A 128 -23.34 12.04 -1.27
C LEU A 128 -24.22 13.14 -0.66
N LYS A 129 -24.05 13.41 0.64
CA LYS A 129 -24.80 14.47 1.34
C LYS A 129 -24.63 15.86 0.74
N ASP A 130 -23.55 16.13 0.02
CA ASP A 130 -23.31 17.37 -0.70
C ASP A 130 -24.04 17.44 -2.06
N GLY A 131 -24.85 16.44 -2.40
CA GLY A 131 -25.63 16.34 -3.62
C GLY A 131 -24.85 15.83 -4.83
N LYS A 132 -23.57 15.45 -4.68
CA LYS A 132 -22.78 14.89 -5.77
C LYS A 132 -23.18 13.45 -6.05
N ILE A 133 -23.32 13.11 -7.35
CA ILE A 133 -23.74 11.79 -7.80
C ILE A 133 -22.56 11.08 -8.46
N TYR A 134 -22.38 9.79 -8.12
CA TYR A 134 -21.34 8.92 -8.64
C TYR A 134 -21.92 7.61 -9.15
N SER A 135 -21.42 7.17 -10.30
CA SER A 135 -21.80 5.88 -10.90
C SER A 135 -21.04 4.74 -10.23
N LEU A 136 -21.66 3.57 -10.14
CA LEU A 136 -21.00 2.36 -9.69
C LEU A 136 -20.05 1.81 -10.77
N PRO A 137 -19.05 0.99 -10.36
CA PRO A 137 -18.32 0.14 -11.30
C PRO A 137 -19.26 -0.79 -12.08
N GLU A 138 -18.77 -1.28 -13.21
CA GLU A 138 -19.52 -2.22 -14.05
C GLU A 138 -19.98 -3.46 -13.27
N ILE A 139 -21.23 -3.86 -13.47
CA ILE A 139 -21.84 -5.04 -12.89
C ILE A 139 -21.87 -6.14 -13.96
N TYR A 140 -21.15 -7.24 -13.69
CA TYR A 140 -21.09 -8.39 -14.59
C TYR A 140 -22.23 -9.35 -14.30
N LEU A 141 -22.80 -9.92 -15.34
CA LEU A 141 -23.94 -10.86 -15.21
C LEU A 141 -23.50 -12.23 -14.66
N GLN A 142 -22.27 -12.62 -14.95
CA GLN A 142 -21.71 -13.90 -14.50
C GLN A 142 -20.29 -13.72 -13.97
N GLY A 143 -19.96 -14.52 -12.95
CA GLY A 143 -18.63 -14.48 -12.37
C GLY A 143 -18.54 -15.14 -11.01
N MET A 144 -17.39 -14.94 -10.39
CA MET A 144 -17.08 -15.40 -9.03
C MET A 144 -16.68 -14.22 -8.16
N THR A 145 -16.96 -14.30 -6.87
CA THR A 145 -16.52 -13.32 -5.87
C THR A 145 -15.67 -14.00 -4.81
N LEU A 146 -14.70 -13.26 -4.28
CA LEU A 146 -13.87 -13.64 -3.14
C LEU A 146 -14.07 -12.60 -2.04
N ARG A 147 -14.58 -13.03 -0.88
CA ARG A 147 -14.84 -12.13 0.25
C ARG A 147 -14.25 -12.70 1.53
N LEU A 148 -13.53 -11.88 2.29
CA LEU A 148 -13.13 -12.22 3.66
C LEU A 148 -14.36 -12.08 4.59
N SER A 149 -14.89 -13.21 5.04
CA SER A 149 -16.08 -13.22 5.91
C SER A 149 -15.75 -13.07 7.39
N ARG A 150 -14.58 -13.55 7.80
CA ARG A 150 -14.14 -13.53 9.21
C ARG A 150 -12.63 -13.54 9.31
N GLN A 151 -12.13 -12.75 10.25
CA GLN A 151 -10.77 -12.81 10.74
C GLN A 151 -10.83 -12.79 12.26
N ASP A 152 -10.32 -13.84 12.90
CA ASP A 152 -10.28 -13.96 14.35
C ASP A 152 -8.93 -14.52 14.81
N LYS A 153 -8.82 -14.89 16.08
CA LYS A 153 -7.56 -15.42 16.67
C LYS A 153 -7.10 -16.76 16.04
N ASP A 154 -7.98 -17.50 15.39
CA ASP A 154 -7.70 -18.84 14.88
C ASP A 154 -7.31 -18.82 13.40
N GLY A 155 -7.73 -17.79 12.65
CA GLY A 155 -7.41 -17.66 11.23
C GLY A 155 -8.34 -16.77 10.43
N LEU A 156 -8.36 -17.04 9.14
CA LEU A 156 -9.14 -16.34 8.13
C LEU A 156 -10.23 -17.26 7.58
N GLU A 157 -11.42 -16.74 7.36
CA GLU A 157 -12.48 -17.44 6.63
C GLU A 157 -12.87 -16.64 5.40
N PHE A 158 -12.70 -17.24 4.23
CA PHE A 158 -13.16 -16.70 2.96
C PHE A 158 -14.46 -17.35 2.52
N VAL A 159 -15.35 -16.55 1.94
CA VAL A 159 -16.52 -17.02 1.21
C VAL A 159 -16.28 -16.74 -0.27
N ILE A 160 -16.31 -17.79 -1.06
CA ILE A 160 -16.23 -17.75 -2.51
C ILE A 160 -17.60 -18.10 -3.04
N SER A 161 -18.16 -17.26 -3.90
CA SER A 161 -19.48 -17.47 -4.50
C SER A 161 -19.37 -17.37 -6.02
N GLN A 162 -20.20 -18.12 -6.72
CA GLN A 162 -20.37 -17.99 -8.19
C GLN A 162 -21.83 -17.85 -8.54
N THR A 163 -22.09 -17.22 -9.69
CA THR A 163 -23.45 -17.05 -10.21
C THR A 163 -24.07 -18.39 -10.64
N ASP A 164 -25.39 -18.47 -10.54
CA ASP A 164 -26.16 -19.57 -11.11
C ASP A 164 -25.87 -19.70 -12.61
N GLY A 165 -25.86 -20.94 -13.10
CA GLY A 165 -25.56 -21.24 -14.51
C GLY A 165 -24.07 -21.47 -14.80
N LEU A 166 -23.17 -21.11 -13.91
CA LEU A 166 -21.78 -21.58 -14.03
C LEU A 166 -21.67 -23.03 -13.60
N PRO A 167 -20.91 -23.88 -14.33
CA PRO A 167 -20.75 -25.28 -13.97
C PRO A 167 -19.97 -25.41 -12.66
N LYS A 168 -20.27 -26.48 -11.91
CA LYS A 168 -19.43 -26.87 -10.78
C LYS A 168 -17.99 -27.02 -11.26
N GLN A 169 -17.05 -26.36 -10.59
CA GLN A 169 -15.66 -26.33 -11.00
C GLN A 169 -14.68 -26.41 -9.82
N GLU A 170 -13.47 -26.82 -10.12
CA GLU A 170 -12.37 -26.69 -9.17
C GLU A 170 -11.88 -25.26 -9.13
N ILE A 171 -11.57 -24.79 -7.94
CA ILE A 171 -10.96 -23.48 -7.73
C ILE A 171 -9.74 -23.63 -6.81
N TYR A 172 -8.83 -22.67 -6.92
CA TYR A 172 -7.65 -22.63 -6.09
C TYR A 172 -7.54 -21.24 -5.47
N LEU A 173 -7.28 -21.21 -4.16
CA LEU A 173 -7.00 -19.97 -3.43
C LEU A 173 -5.54 -20.01 -3.01
N LEU A 174 -4.75 -19.12 -3.59
CA LEU A 174 -3.31 -18.98 -3.33
C LEU A 174 -3.09 -17.79 -2.39
N GLY A 175 -2.39 -18.00 -1.28
CA GLY A 175 -1.91 -16.93 -0.40
C GLY A 175 -0.41 -16.71 -0.57
N GLN A 176 -0.03 -15.47 -0.87
CA GLN A 176 1.37 -15.06 -1.04
C GLN A 176 1.71 -13.89 -0.12
N MET A 177 2.90 -13.91 0.44
CA MET A 177 3.46 -12.79 1.18
C MET A 177 4.81 -12.41 0.57
N ARG A 178 4.92 -11.19 0.05
CA ARG A 178 6.15 -10.69 -0.62
C ARG A 178 6.66 -11.65 -1.71
N GLY A 179 5.75 -12.17 -2.53
CA GLY A 179 6.06 -13.10 -3.60
C GLY A 179 6.32 -14.55 -3.18
N MET A 180 6.39 -14.83 -1.87
CA MET A 180 6.53 -16.21 -1.37
C MET A 180 5.15 -16.82 -1.10
N VAL A 181 4.93 -18.03 -1.61
CA VAL A 181 3.70 -18.79 -1.34
C VAL A 181 3.68 -19.23 0.12
N CYS A 182 2.61 -18.84 0.84
CA CYS A 182 2.38 -19.23 2.24
C CYS A 182 1.42 -20.40 2.33
N CYS A 183 0.34 -20.36 1.53
CA CYS A 183 -0.70 -21.39 1.58
C CYS A 183 -1.37 -21.55 0.21
N VAL A 184 -1.90 -22.75 -0.01
CA VAL A 184 -2.74 -23.07 -1.16
C VAL A 184 -3.93 -23.88 -0.67
N ALA A 185 -5.14 -23.43 -0.98
CA ALA A 185 -6.36 -24.19 -0.74
C ALA A 185 -7.02 -24.54 -2.07
N LYS A 186 -7.52 -25.78 -2.19
CA LYS A 186 -8.26 -26.29 -3.34
C LYS A 186 -9.66 -26.65 -2.92
N GLY A 187 -10.65 -26.33 -3.74
CA GLY A 187 -12.04 -26.67 -3.46
C GLY A 187 -12.86 -26.89 -4.72
N LYS A 188 -14.05 -27.49 -4.55
CA LYS A 188 -15.05 -27.63 -5.60
C LYS A 188 -16.17 -26.63 -5.35
N LEU A 189 -16.23 -25.59 -6.17
CA LEU A 189 -17.26 -24.56 -6.09
C LEU A 189 -18.46 -24.96 -6.93
N LYS A 190 -19.66 -24.93 -6.32
CA LYS A 190 -20.94 -25.04 -7.02
C LYS A 190 -21.68 -23.72 -6.96
N ASP A 191 -22.09 -23.30 -5.78
CA ASP A 191 -22.77 -22.03 -5.54
C ASP A 191 -21.94 -21.17 -4.59
N ASN A 192 -21.67 -21.71 -3.41
CA ASN A 192 -20.84 -21.08 -2.38
C ASN A 192 -19.87 -22.10 -1.77
N LEU A 193 -18.68 -21.62 -1.41
CA LEU A 193 -17.66 -22.39 -0.72
C LEU A 193 -17.02 -21.53 0.36
N LYS A 194 -16.90 -22.10 1.56
CA LYS A 194 -16.15 -21.50 2.66
C LYS A 194 -14.78 -22.16 2.76
N ILE A 195 -13.74 -21.35 2.77
CA ILE A 195 -12.35 -21.79 2.96
C ILE A 195 -11.82 -21.14 4.23
N LYS A 196 -11.34 -21.99 5.17
CA LYS A 196 -10.67 -21.55 6.38
C LYS A 196 -9.17 -21.73 6.23
N ILE A 197 -8.41 -20.70 6.55
CA ILE A 197 -6.95 -20.72 6.54
C ILE A 197 -6.47 -20.36 7.94
N PRO A 198 -5.90 -21.34 8.66
CA PRO A 198 -5.41 -21.10 10.01
C PRO A 198 -4.18 -20.19 9.98
N PHE A 199 -4.01 -19.40 11.03
CA PHE A 199 -2.84 -18.51 11.12
C PHE A 199 -1.50 -19.25 11.19
N THR A 200 -1.50 -20.54 11.54
CA THR A 200 -0.30 -21.39 11.53
C THR A 200 0.36 -21.52 10.16
N GLU A 201 -0.38 -21.27 9.08
CA GLU A 201 0.16 -21.24 7.72
C GLU A 201 1.08 -20.05 7.46
N PHE A 202 1.04 -19.00 8.30
CA PHE A 202 1.83 -17.79 8.12
C PHE A 202 3.00 -17.75 9.10
N ALA A 203 4.23 -17.83 8.61
CA ALA A 203 5.43 -17.75 9.44
C ALA A 203 5.64 -16.34 10.02
N TYR A 204 5.24 -15.31 9.28
CA TYR A 204 5.53 -13.90 9.59
C TYR A 204 4.25 -13.07 9.60
N GLN A 205 4.31 -11.90 10.24
CA GLN A 205 3.27 -10.90 10.12
C GLN A 205 3.43 -10.13 8.79
N GLY A 206 2.33 -9.56 8.31
CA GLY A 206 2.35 -8.70 7.12
C GLY A 206 1.12 -8.84 6.26
N ILE A 207 1.19 -8.26 5.07
CA ILE A 207 0.12 -8.33 4.07
C ILE A 207 0.26 -9.63 3.29
N VAL A 208 -0.80 -10.41 3.27
CA VAL A 208 -0.96 -11.59 2.42
C VAL A 208 -1.87 -11.24 1.26
N GLU A 209 -1.43 -11.53 0.06
CA GLU A 209 -2.20 -11.44 -1.17
C GLU A 209 -2.87 -12.77 -1.45
N PHE A 210 -4.19 -12.80 -1.39
CA PHE A 210 -5.00 -13.96 -1.72
C PHE A 210 -5.54 -13.84 -3.13
N THR A 211 -5.12 -14.73 -4.01
CA THR A 211 -5.59 -14.79 -5.39
C THR A 211 -6.44 -16.03 -5.61
N LEU A 212 -7.65 -15.82 -6.10
CA LEU A 212 -8.55 -16.89 -6.51
C LEU A 212 -8.33 -17.23 -7.98
N PHE A 213 -8.08 -18.50 -8.26
CA PHE A 213 -7.96 -19.02 -9.62
C PHE A 213 -9.13 -19.95 -9.95
N ASP A 214 -9.58 -19.90 -11.20
CA ASP A 214 -10.54 -20.82 -11.75
C ASP A 214 -9.88 -22.18 -12.13
N LYS A 215 -10.67 -23.10 -12.66
CA LYS A 215 -10.20 -24.44 -13.11
C LYS A 215 -9.14 -24.39 -14.21
N THR A 216 -9.00 -23.29 -14.92
CA THR A 216 -8.00 -23.07 -15.99
C THR A 216 -6.79 -22.31 -15.49
N MET A 217 -6.66 -22.12 -14.18
CA MET A 217 -5.62 -21.35 -13.51
C MET A 217 -5.58 -19.88 -13.96
N GLN A 218 -6.74 -19.34 -14.35
CA GLN A 218 -6.86 -17.91 -14.59
C GLN A 218 -7.23 -17.19 -13.29
N PRO A 219 -6.54 -16.11 -12.91
CA PRO A 219 -6.90 -15.34 -11.74
C PRO A 219 -8.23 -14.62 -11.98
N VAL A 220 -9.16 -14.73 -11.04
CA VAL A 220 -10.52 -14.19 -11.16
C VAL A 220 -10.85 -13.17 -10.07
N ALA A 221 -10.20 -13.24 -8.92
CA ALA A 221 -10.38 -12.31 -7.82
C ALA A 221 -9.13 -12.22 -6.95
N GLU A 222 -8.92 -11.08 -6.31
CA GLU A 222 -7.80 -10.86 -5.39
C GLU A 222 -8.23 -10.10 -4.15
N ARG A 223 -7.59 -10.42 -3.02
CA ARG A 223 -7.84 -9.79 -1.73
C ARG A 223 -6.57 -9.72 -0.90
N LEU A 224 -6.21 -8.51 -0.47
CA LEU A 224 -5.13 -8.33 0.50
C LEU A 224 -5.66 -8.42 1.92
N VAL A 225 -4.98 -9.16 2.78
CA VAL A 225 -5.34 -9.31 4.20
C VAL A 225 -4.08 -9.13 5.05
N TYR A 226 -4.17 -8.36 6.13
CA TYR A 226 -3.08 -8.25 7.09
C TYR A 226 -3.18 -9.35 8.15
N VAL A 227 -2.09 -10.10 8.35
CA VAL A 227 -2.03 -11.19 9.32
C VAL A 227 -1.06 -10.87 10.46
N TYR A 228 -1.38 -11.33 11.66
CA TYR A 228 -0.58 -11.16 12.88
C TYR A 228 -0.18 -9.71 13.22
N PRO A 229 -1.12 -8.77 13.37
CA PRO A 229 -0.81 -7.37 13.69
C PRO A 229 -0.08 -7.19 15.04
N GLU A 230 -0.10 -8.20 15.92
CA GLU A 230 0.53 -8.21 17.23
C GLU A 230 1.97 -8.78 17.25
N LYS A 231 2.41 -9.48 16.19
CA LYS A 231 3.77 -10.06 16.14
C LYS A 231 4.80 -8.99 15.84
N LYS A 232 5.38 -8.40 16.87
CA LYS A 232 6.46 -7.41 16.76
C LYS A 232 7.52 -7.63 17.82
N LEU A 233 8.70 -7.06 17.59
CA LEU A 233 9.74 -6.97 18.62
C LEU A 233 9.46 -5.74 19.50
N ASN A 234 9.69 -5.90 20.79
CA ASN A 234 9.66 -4.80 21.74
C ASN A 234 11.09 -4.30 21.97
N ILE A 235 11.31 -3.02 21.77
CA ILE A 235 12.61 -2.36 21.95
C ILE A 235 12.45 -1.33 23.06
N SER A 236 13.21 -1.50 24.15
CA SER A 236 13.38 -0.45 25.15
C SER A 236 14.77 0.17 25.02
N ILE A 237 14.83 1.48 25.14
CA ILE A 237 16.07 2.27 25.09
C ILE A 237 16.12 3.11 26.37
N GLU A 238 17.10 2.84 27.19
CA GLU A 238 17.29 3.53 28.46
C GLU A 238 18.66 4.19 28.49
N PRO A 239 18.74 5.52 28.62
CA PRO A 239 20.01 6.20 28.80
C PRO A 239 20.53 5.90 30.21
N GLU A 240 21.84 5.86 30.37
CA GLU A 240 22.50 5.65 31.67
C GLU A 240 22.22 6.81 32.65
N LYS A 241 21.96 8.01 32.09
CA LYS A 241 21.69 9.24 32.87
C LYS A 241 20.54 10.01 32.19
N ASP A 242 19.78 10.76 32.99
CA ASP A 242 18.72 11.62 32.50
C ASP A 242 19.22 12.91 31.82
N ASN A 243 20.41 13.37 32.24
CA ASN A 243 21.02 14.61 31.72
C ASN A 243 22.49 14.40 31.40
N TYR A 244 22.92 15.01 30.32
CA TYR A 244 24.31 14.99 29.85
C TYR A 244 24.83 16.41 29.63
N ALA A 245 26.10 16.64 29.92
CA ALA A 245 26.76 17.88 29.56
C ALA A 245 27.07 17.93 28.06
N LEU A 246 27.36 19.13 27.53
CA LEU A 246 27.81 19.31 26.16
C LEU A 246 29.04 18.45 25.86
N ARG A 247 28.98 17.65 24.80
CA ARG A 247 30.03 16.73 24.34
C ARG A 247 30.34 15.59 25.32
N GLU A 248 29.49 15.35 26.30
CA GLU A 248 29.61 14.18 27.17
C GLU A 248 29.27 12.90 26.43
N LYS A 249 29.98 11.82 26.70
CA LYS A 249 29.66 10.49 26.16
C LYS A 249 28.34 9.99 26.74
N ALA A 250 27.41 9.65 25.89
CA ALA A 250 26.13 9.01 26.27
C ALA A 250 26.23 7.50 26.08
N THR A 251 25.78 6.75 27.08
CA THR A 251 25.62 5.29 27.01
C THR A 251 24.14 4.97 27.02
N LEU A 252 23.70 4.14 26.03
CA LEU A 252 22.34 3.68 25.90
C LEU A 252 22.25 2.19 26.12
N ASN A 253 21.37 1.75 27.02
CA ASN A 253 21.02 0.36 27.21
C ASN A 253 19.84 0.00 26.31
N ILE A 254 20.07 -0.90 25.36
CA ILE A 254 19.03 -1.32 24.42
C ILE A 254 18.67 -2.76 24.71
N LYS A 255 17.38 -3.02 24.99
CA LYS A 255 16.86 -4.35 25.23
C LYS A 255 15.83 -4.68 24.15
N VAL A 256 15.99 -5.85 23.53
CA VAL A 256 15.05 -6.36 22.50
C VAL A 256 14.43 -7.65 23.01
N THR A 257 13.09 -7.70 22.95
CA THR A 257 12.32 -8.89 23.35
C THR A 257 11.25 -9.22 22.30
N ASP A 258 10.82 -10.47 22.27
CA ASP A 258 9.62 -10.89 21.54
C ASP A 258 8.33 -10.43 22.24
N GLY A 259 7.18 -10.75 21.68
CA GLY A 259 5.86 -10.43 22.23
C GLY A 259 5.58 -11.05 23.61
N ASN A 260 6.34 -12.06 24.01
CA ASN A 260 6.25 -12.73 25.31
C ASN A 260 7.26 -12.17 26.34
N GLY A 261 8.03 -11.15 25.96
CA GLY A 261 9.07 -10.57 26.82
C GLY A 261 10.39 -11.36 26.88
N LYS A 262 10.56 -12.41 26.07
CA LYS A 262 11.78 -13.21 25.98
C LYS A 262 12.83 -12.45 25.17
N PRO A 263 14.09 -12.32 25.66
CA PRO A 263 15.17 -11.69 24.90
C PRO A 263 15.42 -12.40 23.57
N VAL A 264 15.63 -11.64 22.51
CA VAL A 264 15.93 -12.16 21.18
C VAL A 264 17.17 -11.46 20.60
N GLN A 265 17.92 -12.19 19.79
CA GLN A 265 19.01 -11.63 19.00
C GLN A 265 18.41 -10.91 17.79
N ALA A 266 18.77 -9.64 17.60
CA ALA A 266 18.26 -8.82 16.50
C ALA A 266 19.35 -7.93 15.91
N ASN A 267 19.21 -7.60 14.64
CA ASN A 267 19.98 -6.55 13.97
C ASN A 267 19.24 -5.23 14.15
N LEU A 268 19.94 -4.21 14.64
CA LEU A 268 19.37 -2.90 14.94
C LEU A 268 19.99 -1.82 14.05
N GLY A 269 19.15 -1.00 13.44
CA GLY A 269 19.53 0.29 12.90
C GLY A 269 19.34 1.37 13.94
N ILE A 270 20.35 2.20 14.17
CA ILE A 270 20.30 3.31 15.15
C ILE A 270 20.45 4.62 14.37
N SER A 271 19.53 5.55 14.61
CA SER A 271 19.60 6.91 14.11
C SER A 271 19.49 7.89 15.28
N VAL A 272 20.39 8.85 15.31
CA VAL A 272 20.40 9.92 16.32
C VAL A 272 20.28 11.26 15.63
N PHE A 273 19.27 12.04 16.01
CA PHE A 273 19.02 13.36 15.43
C PHE A 273 18.43 14.30 16.49
N ASP A 274 18.58 15.59 16.26
CA ASP A 274 17.97 16.60 17.12
C ASP A 274 16.45 16.53 17.07
N LYS A 275 15.79 16.64 18.23
CA LYS A 275 14.33 16.64 18.35
C LYS A 275 13.66 17.74 17.49
N ALA A 276 14.38 18.82 17.18
CA ALA A 276 13.92 19.88 16.29
C ALA A 276 13.61 19.38 14.87
N TYR A 277 14.25 18.29 14.43
CA TYR A 277 14.00 17.66 13.12
C TYR A 277 12.91 16.61 13.15
N LEU A 278 12.30 16.35 14.31
CA LEU A 278 11.20 15.41 14.44
C LEU A 278 9.95 16.05 13.84
N ASN A 279 9.42 15.46 12.77
CA ASN A 279 8.16 15.88 12.21
C ASN A 279 7.02 15.06 12.82
N PRO A 280 6.28 15.58 13.82
CA PRO A 280 5.19 14.84 14.45
C PRO A 280 4.00 14.60 13.51
N ALA A 281 3.90 15.35 12.40
CA ALA A 281 2.79 15.25 11.46
C ALA A 281 2.94 14.10 10.45
N ALA A 282 4.09 13.42 10.39
CA ALA A 282 4.32 12.28 9.51
C ALA A 282 5.20 11.22 10.19
N PRO A 283 4.71 10.59 11.25
CA PRO A 283 5.48 9.57 11.96
C PRO A 283 5.58 8.30 11.13
N MET A 284 6.56 8.24 10.24
CA MET A 284 6.98 6.98 9.62
C MET A 284 8.00 6.30 10.53
N ASN A 285 7.77 5.04 10.81
CA ASN A 285 8.72 4.18 11.51
C ASN A 285 8.94 2.89 10.71
N ILE A 286 9.85 2.05 11.15
CA ILE A 286 10.20 0.81 10.46
C ILE A 286 9.00 -0.11 10.24
N LEU A 287 8.07 -0.18 11.20
CA LEU A 287 6.85 -1.01 11.07
C LEU A 287 5.95 -0.48 9.95
N THR A 288 5.66 0.84 9.98
CA THR A 288 4.79 1.46 8.98
C THR A 288 5.40 1.41 7.59
N HIS A 289 6.74 1.52 7.49
CA HIS A 289 7.41 1.39 6.20
C HIS A 289 7.39 -0.06 5.71
N CYS A 290 7.93 -0.98 6.49
CA CYS A 290 8.09 -2.37 6.06
C CYS A 290 6.75 -3.09 5.83
N TYR A 291 5.73 -2.80 6.65
CA TYR A 291 4.47 -3.54 6.60
C TYR A 291 3.34 -2.83 5.86
N LEU A 292 3.48 -1.55 5.50
CA LEU A 292 2.48 -0.84 4.72
C LEU A 292 3.09 -0.15 3.49
N SER A 293 3.88 0.91 3.69
CA SER A 293 4.27 1.81 2.60
C SER A 293 5.10 1.13 1.50
N SER A 294 5.84 0.07 1.85
CA SER A 294 6.61 -0.72 0.87
C SER A 294 5.76 -1.71 0.05
N GLN A 295 4.50 -1.95 0.45
CA GLN A 295 3.65 -2.96 -0.19
C GLN A 295 2.36 -2.38 -0.78
N ILE A 296 1.94 -1.19 -0.33
CA ILE A 296 0.73 -0.51 -0.79
C ILE A 296 1.11 0.77 -1.52
N ARG A 297 0.52 0.98 -2.67
CA ARG A 297 0.76 2.17 -3.50
C ARG A 297 0.11 3.42 -2.91
N GLY A 298 0.74 4.56 -3.15
CA GLY A 298 0.23 5.86 -2.77
C GLY A 298 0.52 6.24 -1.31
N LYS A 299 0.16 7.47 -0.95
CA LYS A 299 0.41 7.99 0.39
C LYS A 299 -0.61 7.44 1.38
N ILE A 300 -0.12 6.84 2.46
CA ILE A 300 -0.95 6.43 3.60
C ILE A 300 -0.91 7.57 4.62
N HIS A 301 -2.08 8.08 4.99
CA HIS A 301 -2.19 9.09 6.04
C HIS A 301 -2.08 8.42 7.40
N ASN A 302 -1.41 9.09 8.34
CA ASN A 302 -1.21 8.62 9.70
C ASN A 302 -0.95 7.09 9.82
N PRO A 303 0.11 6.55 9.19
CA PRO A 303 0.31 5.10 9.13
C PRO A 303 0.52 4.43 10.49
N VAL A 304 0.90 5.20 11.53
CA VAL A 304 1.02 4.69 12.91
C VAL A 304 -0.31 4.28 13.50
N TYR A 305 -1.42 4.90 13.08
CA TYR A 305 -2.78 4.57 13.52
C TYR A 305 -3.10 3.07 13.40
N TYR A 306 -2.62 2.43 12.34
CA TYR A 306 -2.88 1.03 12.04
C TYR A 306 -2.09 0.04 12.91
N PHE A 307 -1.05 0.53 13.62
CA PHE A 307 -0.18 -0.26 14.50
C PHE A 307 -0.30 0.11 15.98
N ASP A 308 -1.09 1.11 16.32
CA ASP A 308 -1.33 1.52 17.70
C ASP A 308 -2.20 0.48 18.42
N GLU A 309 -1.64 -0.20 19.40
CA GLU A 309 -2.34 -1.24 20.17
C GLU A 309 -3.45 -0.68 21.06
N GLY A 310 -3.35 0.59 21.46
CA GLY A 310 -4.40 1.29 22.20
C GLY A 310 -5.63 1.59 21.34
N ASN A 311 -5.48 1.57 20.03
CA ASN A 311 -6.56 1.85 19.09
C ASN A 311 -7.39 0.59 18.79
N LYS A 312 -8.63 0.56 19.26
CA LYS A 312 -9.55 -0.59 19.07
C LYS A 312 -10.00 -0.75 17.62
N ASP A 313 -9.96 0.33 16.84
CA ASP A 313 -10.45 0.37 15.46
C ASP A 313 -9.38 0.01 14.43
N ARG A 314 -8.12 -0.17 14.87
CA ARG A 314 -6.97 -0.38 13.99
C ARG A 314 -7.11 -1.55 13.02
N ILE A 315 -7.70 -2.69 13.48
CA ILE A 315 -7.87 -3.89 12.65
C ILE A 315 -8.88 -3.64 11.54
N GLN A 316 -10.01 -3.01 11.88
CA GLN A 316 -11.03 -2.67 10.88
C GLN A 316 -10.52 -1.58 9.93
N ALA A 317 -9.81 -0.58 10.43
CA ALA A 317 -9.21 0.45 9.59
C ALA A 317 -8.16 -0.13 8.63
N MET A 318 -7.32 -1.08 9.11
CA MET A 318 -6.36 -1.81 8.28
C MET A 318 -7.07 -2.58 7.17
N ASP A 319 -8.14 -3.29 7.50
CA ASP A 319 -8.93 -4.05 6.52
C ASP A 319 -9.53 -3.12 5.44
N ILE A 320 -10.07 -1.96 5.83
CA ILE A 320 -10.60 -0.97 4.91
C ILE A 320 -9.50 -0.34 4.04
N LEU A 321 -8.33 -0.06 4.61
CA LEU A 321 -7.17 0.42 3.85
C LEU A 321 -6.77 -0.58 2.76
N LEU A 322 -6.75 -1.89 3.09
CA LEU A 322 -6.44 -2.95 2.12
C LEU A 322 -7.55 -3.16 1.09
N LEU A 323 -8.80 -2.88 1.44
CA LEU A 323 -9.93 -2.90 0.50
C LEU A 323 -9.92 -1.72 -0.48
N THR A 324 -9.33 -0.59 -0.10
CA THR A 324 -9.35 0.64 -0.91
C THR A 324 -7.99 0.87 -1.57
N GLN A 325 -6.99 1.29 -0.80
CA GLN A 325 -5.67 1.62 -1.33
C GLN A 325 -4.86 0.38 -1.73
N GLY A 326 -5.12 -0.77 -1.09
CA GLY A 326 -4.58 -2.07 -1.47
C GLY A 326 -5.38 -2.80 -2.55
N TRP A 327 -6.47 -2.21 -3.03
CA TRP A 327 -7.36 -2.85 -4.00
C TRP A 327 -6.66 -3.14 -5.32
N ARG A 328 -6.92 -4.34 -5.86
CA ARG A 328 -6.39 -4.80 -7.14
C ARG A 328 -7.49 -5.49 -7.94
N ARG A 329 -7.39 -5.39 -9.25
CA ARG A 329 -8.27 -6.05 -10.20
C ARG A 329 -7.41 -6.73 -11.26
N TYR A 330 -7.60 -8.03 -11.43
CA TYR A 330 -7.05 -8.69 -12.60
C TYR A 330 -7.90 -8.33 -13.81
N ILE A 331 -7.33 -7.52 -14.70
CA ILE A 331 -7.85 -7.39 -16.04
C ILE A 331 -7.32 -8.60 -16.80
N ARG A 332 -8.22 -9.42 -17.36
CA ARG A 332 -7.81 -10.42 -18.35
C ARG A 332 -7.13 -9.68 -19.49
N SER A 333 -5.85 -9.45 -19.38
CA SER A 333 -5.07 -9.18 -20.56
C SER A 333 -5.06 -10.50 -21.32
N VAL A 334 -5.63 -10.53 -22.50
CA VAL A 334 -5.34 -11.54 -23.54
C VAL A 334 -3.88 -11.31 -23.97
N TYR A 335 -3.00 -11.16 -23.01
CA TYR A 335 -1.58 -11.15 -23.22
C TYR A 335 -1.15 -12.61 -23.16
N ASN A 336 -1.19 -13.24 -24.33
CA ASN A 336 -0.31 -14.34 -24.61
C ASN A 336 1.09 -13.71 -24.65
N PRO A 337 1.95 -13.86 -23.65
CA PRO A 337 3.32 -13.49 -23.82
C PRO A 337 3.95 -14.57 -24.71
N VAL A 338 3.75 -14.43 -26.01
CA VAL A 338 4.72 -14.96 -26.95
C VAL A 338 5.94 -14.06 -26.70
N CYS A 339 6.74 -14.43 -25.74
CA CYS A 339 8.11 -13.95 -25.63
C CYS A 339 8.87 -14.41 -26.87
N GLN A 340 8.60 -13.76 -28.00
CA GLN A 340 9.49 -13.74 -29.15
C GLN A 340 10.29 -12.44 -29.03
N GLY A 341 11.34 -12.52 -28.23
CA GLY A 341 12.29 -11.44 -28.04
C GLY A 341 13.26 -11.84 -26.94
N ASP A 342 14.48 -11.46 -27.07
CA ASP A 342 15.50 -11.68 -26.05
C ASP A 342 15.00 -11.22 -24.68
N ILE A 343 14.94 -12.14 -23.73
CA ILE A 343 14.64 -11.84 -22.34
C ILE A 343 15.89 -11.14 -21.81
N PHE A 344 15.83 -9.81 -21.72
CA PHE A 344 16.84 -9.07 -20.96
C PHE A 344 16.61 -9.36 -19.48
N LEU A 345 17.49 -10.17 -18.91
CA LEU A 345 17.47 -10.54 -17.49
C LEU A 345 17.99 -9.42 -16.57
N SER A 346 18.45 -8.32 -17.14
CA SER A 346 18.93 -7.16 -16.39
C SER A 346 18.71 -5.87 -17.18
N ASP A 347 18.38 -4.80 -16.47
CA ASP A 347 18.42 -3.46 -17.02
C ASP A 347 19.87 -3.02 -17.16
N GLU A 348 20.26 -2.59 -18.35
CA GLU A 348 21.56 -1.96 -18.57
C GLU A 348 21.44 -0.48 -18.24
N ILE A 349 22.20 -0.02 -17.26
CA ILE A 349 22.31 1.39 -16.92
C ILE A 349 23.65 1.89 -17.50
N SER A 350 23.57 2.73 -18.51
CA SER A 350 24.73 3.41 -19.07
C SER A 350 24.65 4.90 -18.79
N GLY A 351 25.77 5.48 -18.45
CA GLY A 351 25.87 6.92 -18.16
C GLY A 351 27.28 7.44 -18.31
N ILE A 352 27.44 8.74 -18.53
CA ILE A 352 28.73 9.41 -18.57
C ILE A 352 28.89 10.16 -17.26
N GLN A 353 29.93 9.81 -16.49
CA GLN A 353 30.30 10.56 -15.31
C GLN A 353 31.12 11.78 -15.70
N THR A 354 30.67 12.98 -15.31
CA THR A 354 31.44 14.20 -15.52
C THR A 354 31.96 14.72 -14.17
N ILE A 355 33.26 14.71 -13.98
CA ILE A 355 33.89 15.29 -12.79
C ILE A 355 34.18 16.77 -13.07
N GLY A 356 33.37 17.64 -12.44
CA GLY A 356 33.59 19.08 -12.47
C GLY A 356 34.76 19.49 -11.56
N SER A 357 35.93 19.74 -12.09
CA SER A 357 37.07 20.29 -11.34
C SER A 357 37.19 21.77 -11.57
N LYS A 358 37.14 22.57 -10.49
CA LYS A 358 37.38 24.03 -10.51
C LYS A 358 38.85 24.41 -10.51
N LYS A 359 39.82 23.48 -10.57
CA LYS A 359 41.27 23.80 -10.65
C LYS A 359 41.98 22.85 -11.59
N LYS A 360 42.61 23.40 -12.59
CA LYS A 360 43.60 22.72 -13.44
C LYS A 360 44.79 22.30 -12.56
N SER A 361 44.86 21.02 -12.17
CA SER A 361 46.12 20.41 -11.79
C SER A 361 46.55 19.47 -12.90
N LYS A 362 47.78 19.62 -13.33
CA LYS A 362 48.43 18.75 -14.29
C LYS A 362 48.81 17.45 -13.59
N GLU A 363 47.93 16.49 -13.59
CA GLU A 363 48.29 15.07 -13.43
C GLU A 363 47.01 14.27 -13.69
N THR A 364 46.98 13.61 -14.83
CA THR A 364 45.94 12.68 -15.20
C THR A 364 46.25 11.36 -14.47
N GLN A 365 45.77 11.20 -13.25
CA GLN A 365 45.63 9.87 -12.67
C GLN A 365 44.19 9.40 -12.94
N SER A 366 44.08 8.31 -13.68
CA SER A 366 42.82 7.59 -13.82
C SER A 366 42.41 7.09 -12.42
N THR A 367 41.42 7.70 -11.83
CA THR A 367 40.87 7.27 -10.56
C THR A 367 39.67 6.36 -10.86
N GLU A 368 39.87 5.07 -10.70
CA GLU A 368 38.77 4.13 -10.61
C GLU A 368 37.82 4.59 -9.50
N GLN A 369 36.54 4.70 -9.80
CA GLN A 369 35.54 5.09 -8.82
C GLN A 369 34.52 3.99 -8.62
N LEU A 370 34.22 3.69 -7.35
CA LEU A 370 33.21 2.74 -6.97
C LEU A 370 31.84 3.41 -7.00
N ILE A 371 30.95 2.94 -7.86
CA ILE A 371 29.58 3.44 -7.97
C ILE A 371 28.65 2.41 -7.31
N GLN A 372 27.84 2.86 -6.36
CA GLN A 372 26.79 2.05 -5.81
C GLN A 372 25.50 2.22 -6.63
N VAL A 373 25.03 1.12 -7.21
CA VAL A 373 23.75 1.07 -7.90
C VAL A 373 22.76 0.36 -6.96
N SER A 374 21.75 1.07 -6.52
CA SER A 374 20.69 0.53 -5.65
C SER A 374 19.40 0.39 -6.45
N GLY A 375 18.90 -0.84 -6.57
CA GLY A 375 17.59 -1.14 -7.15
C GLY A 375 16.45 -0.91 -6.16
N ALA A 376 15.22 -1.00 -6.63
CA ALA A 376 14.00 -0.85 -5.81
C ALA A 376 13.80 -1.99 -4.79
N GLU A 377 14.49 -3.11 -4.97
CA GLU A 377 14.54 -4.23 -4.05
C GLU A 377 15.94 -4.25 -3.45
N ASP A 378 16.15 -3.78 -2.26
CA ASP A 378 17.33 -3.78 -1.35
C ASP A 378 18.65 -4.45 -1.83
N ASN A 379 18.79 -4.75 -3.12
CA ASN A 379 19.99 -5.26 -3.76
C ASN A 379 20.81 -4.09 -4.28
N SER A 380 21.76 -3.64 -3.48
CA SER A 380 22.78 -2.70 -3.97
C SER A 380 23.97 -3.47 -4.53
N THR A 381 24.33 -3.14 -5.75
CA THR A 381 25.54 -3.66 -6.41
C THR A 381 26.56 -2.54 -6.53
N PHE A 382 27.82 -2.86 -6.28
CA PHE A 382 28.92 -1.94 -6.48
C PHE A 382 29.60 -2.25 -7.81
N VAL A 383 29.74 -1.22 -8.64
CA VAL A 383 30.40 -1.33 -9.95
C VAL A 383 31.57 -0.35 -10.00
N TRP A 384 32.70 -0.82 -10.47
CA TRP A 384 33.83 0.05 -10.77
C TRP A 384 33.60 0.74 -12.12
N ALA A 385 33.66 2.06 -12.13
CA ALA A 385 33.64 2.80 -13.37
C ALA A 385 35.08 2.93 -13.91
N ASP A 386 35.29 2.41 -15.11
CA ASP A 386 36.50 2.65 -15.85
C ASP A 386 36.52 4.09 -16.42
N SER A 387 37.66 4.72 -16.36
CA SER A 387 37.89 6.10 -16.81
C SER A 387 37.88 6.24 -18.33
#